data_4ff85682fd42ec41690ace80b1985113
#
_entry.id   4ff85682fd42ec41690ace80b1985113
#
_cell.length_a   1.000
_cell.length_b   1.000
_cell.length_c   1.000
_cell.angle_alpha   90.00
_cell.angle_beta   90.00
_cell.angle_gamma   90.00
#
_symmetry.space_group_name_H-M   'P 1'
#
loop_
_entity.id
_entity.type
_entity.pdbx_description
1 polymer ?
#
loop_
_entity_poly.entity_id
_entity_poly.type
_entity_poly.pdbx_seq_one_letter_code
_entity_poly.pdbx_strand_id
1 'polypeptide(L)'
;VDSSIQQNGNVSRAVTDVTYKTTFSDGDAIGIFAVNSDKEVFIKNVLATYNDGIWGIDGGRLSCTEDLETVTFYAYYPYKENITIDMTKEDPFETIVGNWTVDTDLSGDRYTNNDLMTGEASADGSTITFVMNHRMALMVAELPSVTYNFTNEVSPELPSYSVSLREVKFSIGEQVIIPYYDKETTTYRVLVNPTKKVEQIGGSFISSVDNGLKKYSIDATKLKAGEYIYCEIDGGLQTVDHELKVGDLIYSNGALASVDDNAPVSDDCVGVVYFVGNPMPSVLYPFTEDNEFTYSERQDALLRDHPGCTHGLVLGLKENTNIVFGEKDEIRVWYRTEFAERNSYIDLSPMGWDGSASTGTLNGTSRDQRLGYNHTEVIKKYA
;
A
#
# COMPACT_ATOMS: atom_id res chain seq x y z
N VAL A 1 -23.43 23.02 -7.35
CA VAL A 1 -22.96 22.74 -5.98
C VAL A 1 -21.46 22.98 -5.99
N ASP A 2 -21.01 24.08 -5.42
CA ASP A 2 -19.58 24.32 -5.20
C ASP A 2 -19.16 23.63 -3.91
N SER A 3 -18.19 22.70 -3.98
CA SER A 3 -17.61 22.11 -2.79
C SER A 3 -16.43 22.96 -2.33
N SER A 4 -16.55 23.62 -1.20
CA SER A 4 -15.45 24.39 -0.59
C SER A 4 -14.52 23.50 0.25
N ILE A 5 -14.15 22.34 -0.25
CA ILE A 5 -13.16 21.46 0.38
C ILE A 5 -11.84 21.64 -0.34
N GLN A 6 -10.81 22.17 0.35
CA GLN A 6 -9.49 22.35 -0.22
C GLN A 6 -8.83 20.99 -0.46
N GLN A 7 -8.30 20.81 -1.67
CA GLN A 7 -7.59 19.62 -2.12
C GLN A 7 -6.11 19.90 -2.37
N ASN A 8 -5.28 18.92 -2.04
CA ASN A 8 -3.93 18.81 -2.59
C ASN A 8 -3.64 17.35 -3.00
N GLY A 9 -3.44 17.13 -4.30
CA GLY A 9 -2.70 16.00 -4.87
C GLY A 9 -3.48 14.76 -5.32
N ASN A 10 -3.16 14.31 -6.51
CA ASN A 10 -3.68 13.20 -7.29
C ASN A 10 -3.76 11.85 -6.58
N VAL A 11 -4.95 11.37 -6.23
CA VAL A 11 -5.27 9.93 -6.16
C VAL A 11 -6.78 9.73 -6.32
N SER A 12 -7.24 8.69 -7.01
CA SER A 12 -8.65 8.36 -7.23
C SER A 12 -9.30 7.78 -5.97
N ARG A 13 -10.28 8.47 -5.39
CA ARG A 13 -11.18 8.17 -4.26
C ARG A 13 -10.82 8.91 -2.96
N ALA A 14 -11.83 9.08 -2.07
CA ALA A 14 -11.66 9.76 -0.78
C ALA A 14 -10.46 9.23 0.00
N VAL A 15 -9.64 10.13 0.49
CA VAL A 15 -8.41 9.79 1.23
C VAL A 15 -8.51 10.36 2.63
N THR A 16 -8.27 9.51 3.62
CA THR A 16 -8.15 9.94 5.01
C THR A 16 -6.67 10.09 5.35
N ASP A 17 -6.24 11.31 5.60
CA ASP A 17 -4.85 11.64 5.88
C ASP A 17 -4.37 11.20 7.28
N VAL A 18 -3.12 11.51 7.61
CA VAL A 18 -2.50 11.19 8.90
C VAL A 18 -3.15 11.91 10.08
N THR A 19 -3.95 12.95 9.82
CA THR A 19 -4.73 13.68 10.83
C THR A 19 -6.17 13.19 10.90
N TYR A 20 -6.48 12.11 10.19
CA TYR A 20 -7.80 11.49 10.07
C TYR A 20 -8.85 12.38 9.40
N LYS A 21 -8.40 13.36 8.63
CA LYS A 21 -9.27 14.21 7.81
C LYS A 21 -9.46 13.57 6.45
N THR A 22 -10.71 13.40 6.05
CA THR A 22 -11.07 12.85 4.75
C THR A 22 -11.22 13.96 3.71
N THR A 23 -10.65 13.78 2.54
CA THR A 23 -10.82 14.62 1.34
C THR A 23 -11.41 13.78 0.22
N PHE A 24 -12.29 14.37 -0.59
CA PHE A 24 -12.87 13.69 -1.74
C PHE A 24 -11.93 13.70 -2.93
N SER A 25 -12.01 12.64 -3.73
CA SER A 25 -11.19 12.40 -4.92
C SER A 25 -12.06 12.04 -6.12
N ASP A 26 -11.49 12.12 -7.32
CA ASP A 26 -12.20 11.81 -8.56
C ASP A 26 -12.87 10.43 -8.51
N GLY A 27 -14.15 10.40 -8.84
CA GLY A 27 -15.00 9.22 -8.79
C GLY A 27 -15.74 9.01 -7.47
N ASP A 28 -15.48 9.81 -6.42
CA ASP A 28 -16.30 9.79 -5.23
C ASP A 28 -17.73 10.24 -5.55
N ALA A 29 -18.68 9.64 -4.84
CA ALA A 29 -20.09 9.87 -5.11
C ALA A 29 -20.88 10.06 -3.81
N ILE A 30 -21.75 11.07 -3.81
CA ILE A 30 -22.69 11.36 -2.72
C ILE A 30 -24.13 11.25 -3.21
N GLY A 31 -25.03 10.91 -2.28
CA GLY A 31 -26.48 11.00 -2.51
C GLY A 31 -27.03 12.27 -1.89
N ILE A 32 -27.84 12.99 -2.66
CA ILE A 32 -28.44 14.27 -2.25
C ILE A 32 -29.96 14.14 -2.15
N PHE A 33 -30.51 14.72 -1.09
CA PHE A 33 -31.96 14.90 -0.88
C PHE A 33 -32.25 16.37 -0.71
N ALA A 34 -33.46 16.78 -1.07
CA ALA A 34 -34.01 18.11 -0.72
C ALA A 34 -35.40 17.96 -0.07
N VAL A 35 -35.61 18.74 0.96
CA VAL A 35 -36.76 18.70 1.84
C VAL A 35 -37.34 20.09 1.98
N ASN A 36 -38.64 20.23 1.77
CA ASN A 36 -39.34 21.49 1.94
C ASN A 36 -39.71 21.79 3.41
N SER A 37 -40.33 22.96 3.67
CA SER A 37 -40.76 23.37 5.01
C SER A 37 -41.78 22.42 5.65
N ASP A 38 -42.55 21.70 4.85
CA ASP A 38 -43.52 20.72 5.31
C ASP A 38 -42.91 19.34 5.61
N LYS A 39 -41.59 19.24 5.57
CA LYS A 39 -40.82 18.01 5.72
C LYS A 39 -41.06 16.96 4.63
N GLU A 40 -41.53 17.36 3.46
CA GLU A 40 -41.62 16.45 2.32
C GLU A 40 -40.32 16.37 1.57
N VAL A 41 -39.86 15.13 1.30
CA VAL A 41 -38.67 14.86 0.49
C VAL A 41 -39.07 14.90 -0.98
N PHE A 42 -38.76 15.97 -1.68
CA PHE A 42 -39.12 16.16 -3.09
C PHE A 42 -37.99 15.89 -4.05
N ILE A 43 -36.69 16.00 -3.62
CA ILE A 43 -35.51 15.46 -4.31
C ILE A 43 -35.05 14.24 -3.53
N LYS A 44 -34.93 13.09 -4.22
CA LYS A 44 -34.69 11.79 -3.60
C LYS A 44 -33.45 11.15 -4.15
N ASN A 45 -32.41 11.00 -3.32
CA ASN A 45 -31.19 10.25 -3.59
C ASN A 45 -30.55 10.54 -4.95
N VAL A 46 -30.41 11.81 -5.29
CA VAL A 46 -29.75 12.21 -6.54
C VAL A 46 -28.26 11.99 -6.41
N LEU A 47 -27.68 11.30 -7.38
CA LEU A 47 -26.25 11.04 -7.48
C LEU A 47 -25.50 12.32 -7.86
N ALA A 48 -24.49 12.67 -7.07
CA ALA A 48 -23.47 13.64 -7.46
C ALA A 48 -22.09 12.98 -7.37
N THR A 49 -21.30 13.14 -8.44
CA THR A 49 -19.97 12.56 -8.55
C THR A 49 -18.92 13.67 -8.56
N TYR A 50 -17.85 13.47 -7.83
CA TYR A 50 -16.70 14.38 -7.78
C TYR A 50 -15.73 14.09 -8.91
N ASN A 51 -15.42 15.10 -9.73
CA ASN A 51 -14.43 14.99 -10.81
C ASN A 51 -13.74 16.35 -11.01
N ASP A 52 -12.45 16.38 -11.13
CA ASP A 52 -11.64 17.60 -11.39
C ASP A 52 -11.96 18.76 -10.43
N GLY A 53 -12.18 18.46 -9.15
CA GLY A 53 -12.49 19.49 -8.15
C GLY A 53 -13.96 19.94 -8.10
N ILE A 54 -14.85 19.32 -8.87
CA ILE A 54 -16.26 19.75 -9.02
C ILE A 54 -17.20 18.58 -8.81
N TRP A 55 -18.29 18.83 -8.06
CA TRP A 55 -19.40 17.90 -7.95
C TRP A 55 -20.33 18.01 -9.16
N GLY A 56 -20.35 16.99 -10.01
CA GLY A 56 -21.29 16.85 -11.13
C GLY A 56 -22.52 16.08 -10.71
N ILE A 57 -23.70 16.60 -11.04
CA ILE A 57 -24.99 15.94 -10.77
C ILE A 57 -25.43 15.19 -12.02
N ASP A 58 -25.86 13.94 -11.85
CA ASP A 58 -26.45 13.16 -12.93
C ASP A 58 -27.72 13.87 -13.45
N GLY A 59 -27.76 14.11 -14.77
CA GLY A 59 -28.79 14.95 -15.39
C GLY A 59 -28.49 16.46 -15.42
N GLY A 60 -27.31 16.88 -14.91
CA GLY A 60 -26.70 18.21 -15.14
C GLY A 60 -27.12 19.31 -14.17
N ARG A 61 -28.24 19.20 -13.43
CA ARG A 61 -28.66 20.17 -12.41
C ARG A 61 -29.73 19.60 -11.47
N LEU A 62 -29.76 20.10 -10.24
CA LEU A 62 -30.91 19.93 -9.36
C LEU A 62 -32.00 20.93 -9.78
N SER A 63 -33.14 20.42 -10.23
CA SER A 63 -34.32 21.29 -10.49
C SER A 63 -35.12 21.44 -9.20
N CYS A 64 -35.16 22.63 -8.67
CA CYS A 64 -35.95 22.96 -7.50
C CYS A 64 -37.06 23.98 -7.95
N THR A 65 -38.29 23.65 -7.68
CA THR A 65 -39.47 24.53 -7.90
C THR A 65 -39.86 25.30 -6.64
N GLU A 66 -39.29 24.90 -5.52
CA GLU A 66 -39.50 25.52 -4.21
C GLU A 66 -38.57 26.73 -4.05
N ASP A 67 -38.94 27.62 -3.13
CA ASP A 67 -38.06 28.71 -2.71
C ASP A 67 -36.86 28.15 -1.98
N LEU A 68 -35.67 28.32 -2.57
CA LEU A 68 -34.43 27.77 -2.07
C LEU A 68 -34.10 28.20 -0.63
N GLU A 69 -34.58 29.36 -0.18
CA GLU A 69 -34.41 29.85 1.18
C GLU A 69 -35.14 28.97 2.22
N THR A 70 -36.19 28.23 1.78
CA THR A 70 -36.99 27.35 2.64
C THR A 70 -36.64 25.88 2.54
N VAL A 71 -35.69 25.53 1.67
CA VAL A 71 -35.28 24.13 1.41
C VAL A 71 -34.09 23.76 2.23
N THR A 72 -34.16 22.61 2.89
CA THR A 72 -33.03 21.97 3.54
C THR A 72 -32.53 20.86 2.66
N PHE A 73 -31.22 20.83 2.42
CA PHE A 73 -30.54 19.80 1.67
C PHE A 73 -29.79 18.85 2.60
N TYR A 74 -29.86 17.56 2.30
CA TYR A 74 -29.19 16.50 3.02
C TYR A 74 -28.30 15.73 2.06
N ALA A 75 -27.07 15.38 2.47
CA ALA A 75 -26.17 14.58 1.69
C ALA A 75 -25.55 13.46 2.52
N TYR A 76 -25.17 12.37 1.86
CA TYR A 76 -24.42 11.30 2.48
C TYR A 76 -23.40 10.71 1.51
N TYR A 77 -22.33 10.15 2.06
CA TYR A 77 -21.25 9.45 1.37
C TYR A 77 -20.98 8.10 2.07
N PRO A 78 -20.62 7.05 1.38
CA PRO A 78 -20.62 6.89 -0.09
C PRO A 78 -22.03 6.64 -0.65
N TYR A 79 -22.24 7.05 -1.89
CA TYR A 79 -23.51 6.84 -2.56
C TYR A 79 -23.89 5.34 -2.64
N LYS A 80 -25.15 5.05 -2.35
CA LYS A 80 -25.79 3.75 -2.60
C LYS A 80 -27.17 3.97 -3.22
N GLU A 81 -27.54 3.12 -4.16
CA GLU A 81 -28.91 3.14 -4.69
C GLU A 81 -29.95 2.82 -3.60
N ASN A 82 -31.15 3.30 -3.80
CA ASN A 82 -32.31 2.99 -2.95
C ASN A 82 -32.20 3.42 -1.49
N ILE A 83 -31.34 4.39 -1.15
CA ILE A 83 -31.32 5.02 0.17
C ILE A 83 -32.45 6.03 0.28
N THR A 84 -33.09 6.07 1.45
CA THR A 84 -34.10 7.02 1.82
C THR A 84 -33.83 7.64 3.18
N ILE A 85 -34.21 8.88 3.39
CA ILE A 85 -34.15 9.55 4.69
C ILE A 85 -35.53 9.55 5.35
N ASP A 86 -35.55 9.59 6.69
CA ASP A 86 -36.79 9.58 7.50
C ASP A 86 -36.97 10.92 8.24
N MET A 87 -37.81 11.79 7.69
CA MET A 87 -38.07 13.11 8.24
C MET A 87 -38.92 13.10 9.52
N THR A 88 -39.39 11.94 9.97
CA THR A 88 -40.09 11.79 11.27
C THR A 88 -39.11 11.67 12.44
N LYS A 89 -37.84 11.42 12.16
CA LYS A 89 -36.74 11.32 13.12
C LYS A 89 -36.09 12.67 13.35
N GLU A 90 -35.45 12.83 14.52
CA GLU A 90 -34.61 14.00 14.81
C GLU A 90 -33.39 14.04 13.87
N ASP A 91 -32.75 12.87 13.66
CA ASP A 91 -31.72 12.68 12.66
C ASP A 91 -32.32 11.93 11.45
N PRO A 92 -32.50 12.57 10.29
CA PRO A 92 -33.05 11.91 9.11
C PRO A 92 -32.27 10.70 8.62
N PHE A 93 -31.03 10.60 9.00
CA PHE A 93 -30.12 9.48 8.66
C PHE A 93 -30.06 8.36 9.72
N GLU A 94 -30.78 8.48 10.84
CA GLU A 94 -30.72 7.50 11.95
C GLU A 94 -30.90 6.06 11.45
N THR A 95 -31.86 5.80 10.57
CA THR A 95 -32.14 4.47 10.03
C THR A 95 -30.97 3.95 9.18
N ILE A 96 -30.38 4.83 8.36
CA ILE A 96 -29.22 4.47 7.51
C ILE A 96 -28.02 4.12 8.40
N VAL A 97 -27.72 4.99 9.36
CA VAL A 97 -26.61 4.80 10.31
C VAL A 97 -26.79 3.49 11.09
N GLY A 98 -28.00 3.26 11.62
CA GLY A 98 -28.31 2.06 12.38
C GLY A 98 -28.12 0.75 11.58
N ASN A 99 -28.41 0.79 10.28
CA ASN A 99 -28.31 -0.36 9.39
C ASN A 99 -26.96 -0.45 8.66
N TRP A 100 -26.11 0.57 8.78
CA TRP A 100 -24.82 0.56 8.09
C TRP A 100 -23.93 -0.58 8.58
N THR A 101 -23.46 -1.38 7.64
CA THR A 101 -22.53 -2.46 7.88
C THR A 101 -21.19 -2.13 7.27
N VAL A 102 -20.15 -2.30 8.06
CA VAL A 102 -18.77 -2.20 7.59
C VAL A 102 -18.36 -3.55 7.01
N ASP A 103 -17.70 -3.55 5.86
CA ASP A 103 -17.22 -4.76 5.22
C ASP A 103 -16.15 -5.47 6.05
N THR A 104 -15.97 -6.75 5.80
CA THR A 104 -14.93 -7.57 6.47
C THR A 104 -13.52 -7.35 5.91
N ASP A 105 -13.41 -6.71 4.74
CA ASP A 105 -12.13 -6.36 4.12
C ASP A 105 -12.09 -4.87 3.85
N LEU A 106 -11.29 -4.17 4.64
CA LEU A 106 -11.07 -2.72 4.53
C LEU A 106 -9.77 -2.38 3.80
N SER A 107 -9.11 -3.33 3.15
CA SER A 107 -7.85 -3.07 2.45
C SER A 107 -8.04 -2.12 1.26
N GLY A 108 -7.06 -1.23 1.06
CA GLY A 108 -7.07 -0.26 -0.03
C GLY A 108 -8.29 0.65 0.00
N ASP A 109 -8.88 0.90 -1.16
CA ASP A 109 -10.01 1.82 -1.35
C ASP A 109 -11.31 1.40 -0.64
N ARG A 110 -11.41 0.14 -0.17
CA ARG A 110 -12.58 -0.34 0.55
C ARG A 110 -12.76 0.38 1.88
N TYR A 111 -11.66 0.83 2.49
CA TYR A 111 -11.71 1.57 3.75
C TYR A 111 -12.62 2.81 3.63
N THR A 112 -12.35 3.69 2.69
CA THR A 112 -13.12 4.93 2.52
C THR A 112 -14.55 4.68 2.04
N ASN A 113 -14.78 3.64 1.24
CA ASN A 113 -16.11 3.25 0.80
C ASN A 113 -17.03 2.70 1.92
N ASN A 114 -16.48 2.45 3.09
CA ASN A 114 -17.23 2.00 4.28
C ASN A 114 -17.42 3.12 5.31
N ASP A 115 -16.79 4.28 5.13
CA ASP A 115 -16.86 5.41 6.06
C ASP A 115 -18.07 6.29 5.75
N LEU A 116 -19.19 5.95 6.36
CA LEU A 116 -20.43 6.73 6.20
C LEU A 116 -20.24 8.13 6.75
N MET A 117 -20.47 9.12 5.88
CA MET A 117 -20.57 10.53 6.26
C MET A 117 -21.94 11.08 5.90
N THR A 118 -22.42 12.06 6.67
CA THR A 118 -23.67 12.77 6.41
C THR A 118 -23.48 14.25 6.61
N GLY A 119 -24.25 15.06 5.88
CA GLY A 119 -24.25 16.51 5.99
C GLY A 119 -25.63 17.09 5.75
N GLU A 120 -25.87 18.26 6.34
CA GLU A 120 -27.02 19.09 6.14
C GLU A 120 -26.58 20.49 5.66
N ALA A 121 -27.32 21.09 4.77
CA ALA A 121 -27.04 22.42 4.23
C ALA A 121 -28.31 23.19 3.85
N SER A 122 -28.18 24.50 3.85
CA SER A 122 -29.13 25.42 3.20
C SER A 122 -28.48 26.02 1.97
N ALA A 123 -29.25 26.48 1.02
CA ALA A 123 -28.74 27.20 -0.13
C ALA A 123 -28.26 28.61 0.26
N ASP A 124 -27.15 29.05 -0.31
CA ASP A 124 -26.72 30.45 -0.34
C ASP A 124 -26.75 30.90 -1.81
N GLY A 125 -27.81 31.59 -2.19
CA GLY A 125 -28.10 31.85 -3.58
C GLY A 125 -28.28 30.56 -4.39
N SER A 126 -27.40 30.29 -5.33
CA SER A 126 -27.38 29.04 -6.13
C SER A 126 -26.36 27.99 -5.64
N THR A 127 -25.70 28.26 -4.53
CA THR A 127 -24.65 27.40 -3.97
C THR A 127 -25.15 26.62 -2.77
N ILE A 128 -24.83 25.32 -2.70
CA ILE A 128 -25.08 24.45 -1.55
C ILE A 128 -23.78 23.91 -1.08
N THR A 129 -23.41 24.22 0.18
CA THR A 129 -22.16 23.76 0.77
C THR A 129 -22.45 22.77 1.90
N PHE A 130 -22.03 21.52 1.74
CA PHE A 130 -22.17 20.50 2.78
C PHE A 130 -20.92 20.43 3.65
N VAL A 131 -21.13 20.43 4.95
CA VAL A 131 -20.13 19.99 5.93
C VAL A 131 -20.42 18.53 6.24
N MET A 132 -19.60 17.63 5.73
CA MET A 132 -19.79 16.19 5.92
C MET A 132 -19.19 15.75 7.25
N ASN A 133 -19.97 15.02 8.04
CA ASN A 133 -19.59 14.51 9.35
C ASN A 133 -19.53 12.98 9.31
N HIS A 134 -18.45 12.39 9.80
CA HIS A 134 -18.33 10.94 9.93
C HIS A 134 -19.37 10.37 10.90
N ARG A 135 -19.99 9.27 10.51
CA ARG A 135 -20.98 8.55 11.31
C ARG A 135 -20.41 7.25 11.91
N MET A 136 -19.29 6.80 11.37
CA MET A 136 -18.53 5.69 11.93
C MET A 136 -17.54 6.22 12.96
N ALA A 137 -17.14 5.37 13.90
CA ALA A 137 -16.01 5.59 14.77
C ALA A 137 -14.76 4.95 14.14
N LEU A 138 -13.60 5.54 14.38
CA LEU A 138 -12.34 5.04 13.86
C LEU A 138 -11.50 4.46 14.99
N MET A 139 -11.10 3.18 14.86
CA MET A 139 -10.06 2.57 15.66
C MET A 139 -8.75 2.60 14.89
N VAL A 140 -7.73 3.18 15.49
CA VAL A 140 -6.35 3.21 14.98
C VAL A 140 -5.48 2.40 15.93
N ALA A 141 -4.83 1.38 15.41
CA ALA A 141 -3.93 0.54 16.19
C ALA A 141 -2.51 0.61 15.61
N GLU A 142 -1.57 0.99 16.45
CA GLU A 142 -0.15 0.81 16.22
C GLU A 142 0.25 -0.53 16.82
N LEU A 143 0.63 -1.47 15.95
CA LEU A 143 1.03 -2.81 16.35
C LEU A 143 2.55 -2.91 16.41
N PRO A 144 3.11 -3.86 17.19
CA PRO A 144 4.54 -4.01 17.36
C PRO A 144 5.21 -4.47 16.07
N SER A 145 5.48 -3.52 15.19
CA SER A 145 6.28 -3.69 13.97
C SER A 145 7.73 -3.29 14.21
N VAL A 146 8.63 -3.66 13.30
CA VAL A 146 10.06 -3.41 13.43
C VAL A 146 10.53 -2.51 12.30
N THR A 147 11.27 -1.46 12.65
CA THR A 147 12.10 -0.71 11.72
C THR A 147 13.55 -1.10 11.97
N TYR A 148 14.23 -1.61 10.95
CA TYR A 148 15.66 -1.90 11.01
C TYR A 148 16.45 -0.64 10.66
N ASN A 149 17.38 -0.26 11.56
CA ASN A 149 18.48 0.65 11.25
C ASN A 149 19.73 -0.20 11.03
N PHE A 150 20.38 0.00 9.90
CA PHE A 150 21.59 -0.78 9.60
C PHE A 150 22.83 -0.08 10.12
N THR A 151 23.66 -0.83 10.84
CA THR A 151 24.91 -0.34 11.45
C THR A 151 26.15 -0.68 10.62
N ASN A 152 25.94 -1.20 9.40
CA ASN A 152 27.04 -1.58 8.50
C ASN A 152 27.84 -0.36 8.05
N GLU A 153 29.16 -0.47 8.16
CA GLU A 153 30.10 0.53 7.61
C GLU A 153 30.34 0.28 6.12
N VAL A 154 29.33 0.53 5.29
CA VAL A 154 29.39 0.37 3.83
C VAL A 154 29.03 1.68 3.12
N SER A 155 29.46 1.82 1.87
CA SER A 155 29.14 2.99 1.05
C SER A 155 28.47 2.53 -0.27
N PRO A 156 27.28 3.08 -0.60
CA PRO A 156 26.46 3.98 0.22
C PRO A 156 25.93 3.31 1.49
N GLU A 157 25.57 4.10 2.50
CA GLU A 157 24.92 3.61 3.73
C GLU A 157 23.63 2.86 3.40
N LEU A 158 23.34 1.81 4.17
CA LEU A 158 22.11 1.05 4.01
C LEU A 158 20.95 1.86 4.60
N PRO A 159 19.88 2.18 3.83
CA PRO A 159 18.74 2.90 4.35
C PRO A 159 17.94 2.04 5.34
N SER A 160 17.38 2.66 6.38
CA SER A 160 16.44 1.95 7.25
C SER A 160 15.17 1.54 6.51
N TYR A 161 14.53 0.43 6.91
CA TYR A 161 13.21 0.07 6.42
C TYR A 161 12.34 -0.55 7.50
N SER A 162 11.01 -0.37 7.35
CA SER A 162 10.02 -0.94 8.25
C SER A 162 9.42 -2.22 7.69
N VAL A 163 9.20 -3.18 8.57
CA VAL A 163 8.61 -4.48 8.25
C VAL A 163 7.14 -4.47 8.56
N SER A 164 6.32 -4.83 7.59
CA SER A 164 4.88 -5.01 7.80
C SER A 164 4.60 -6.32 8.54
N LEU A 165 3.68 -6.27 9.50
CA LEU A 165 3.17 -7.48 10.15
C LEU A 165 2.36 -8.31 9.15
N ARG A 166 2.34 -9.63 9.38
CA ARG A 166 1.56 -10.57 8.56
C ARG A 166 0.24 -10.93 9.23
N GLU A 167 -0.75 -11.22 8.39
CA GLU A 167 -2.05 -11.71 8.82
C GLU A 167 -2.71 -10.87 9.92
N VAL A 168 -2.55 -9.54 9.83
CA VAL A 168 -3.20 -8.64 10.78
C VAL A 168 -4.70 -8.70 10.57
N LYS A 169 -5.41 -9.04 11.65
CA LYS A 169 -6.86 -9.15 11.68
C LYS A 169 -7.39 -8.46 12.91
N PHE A 170 -8.56 -7.86 12.76
CA PHE A 170 -9.37 -7.39 13.88
C PHE A 170 -10.62 -8.26 14.00
N SER A 171 -11.23 -8.28 15.16
CA SER A 171 -12.50 -8.97 15.40
C SER A 171 -13.44 -8.11 16.21
N ILE A 172 -14.69 -7.99 15.75
CA ILE A 172 -15.77 -7.32 16.43
C ILE A 172 -16.89 -8.35 16.60
N GLY A 173 -17.07 -8.84 17.82
CA GLY A 173 -17.90 -10.02 18.05
C GLY A 173 -17.36 -11.23 17.27
N GLU A 174 -18.21 -11.83 16.44
CA GLU A 174 -17.81 -12.98 15.58
C GLU A 174 -17.24 -12.55 14.21
N GLN A 175 -17.34 -11.27 13.88
CA GLN A 175 -16.88 -10.75 12.59
C GLN A 175 -15.37 -10.53 12.63
N VAL A 176 -14.65 -11.15 11.68
CA VAL A 176 -13.21 -10.95 11.47
C VAL A 176 -13.03 -9.93 10.34
N ILE A 177 -12.21 -8.90 10.59
CA ILE A 177 -11.98 -7.78 9.69
C ILE A 177 -10.51 -7.72 9.31
N ILE A 178 -10.24 -7.60 8.01
CA ILE A 178 -8.94 -7.24 7.46
C ILE A 178 -8.85 -5.71 7.50
N PRO A 179 -7.93 -5.10 8.26
CA PRO A 179 -7.86 -3.66 8.42
C PRO A 179 -7.29 -2.96 7.18
N TYR A 180 -7.53 -1.66 7.10
CA TYR A 180 -6.72 -0.78 6.27
C TYR A 180 -5.35 -0.58 6.92
N TYR A 181 -4.28 -0.71 6.14
CA TYR A 181 -2.92 -0.40 6.57
C TYR A 181 -2.46 0.92 5.96
N ASP A 182 -2.16 1.87 6.82
CA ASP A 182 -1.57 3.15 6.44
C ASP A 182 -0.04 3.04 6.48
N LYS A 183 0.59 3.13 5.31
CA LYS A 183 2.05 3.00 5.17
C LYS A 183 2.82 4.20 5.69
N GLU A 184 2.21 5.39 5.70
CA GLU A 184 2.86 6.62 6.16
C GLU A 184 2.98 6.66 7.68
N THR A 185 1.90 6.25 8.37
CA THR A 185 1.87 6.21 9.84
C THR A 185 2.20 4.83 10.41
N THR A 186 2.35 3.80 9.57
CA THR A 186 2.54 2.40 9.97
C THR A 186 1.45 1.87 10.90
N THR A 187 0.23 2.41 10.78
CA THR A 187 -0.91 2.06 11.62
C THR A 187 -1.96 1.25 10.87
N TYR A 188 -2.75 0.51 11.63
CA TYR A 188 -3.89 -0.25 11.13
C TYR A 188 -5.18 0.45 11.54
N ARG A 189 -6.11 0.61 10.58
CA ARG A 189 -7.36 1.34 10.80
C ARG A 189 -8.56 0.43 10.56
N VAL A 190 -9.54 0.53 11.47
CA VAL A 190 -10.81 -0.18 11.37
C VAL A 190 -11.94 0.78 11.66
N LEU A 191 -12.97 0.76 10.82
CA LEU A 191 -14.21 1.49 11.04
C LEU A 191 -15.18 0.67 11.87
N VAL A 192 -15.83 1.31 12.80
CA VAL A 192 -16.80 0.70 13.71
C VAL A 192 -18.08 1.49 13.70
N ASN A 193 -19.22 0.83 13.52
CA ASN A 193 -20.49 1.46 13.72
C ASN A 193 -20.83 1.56 15.23
N PRO A 194 -20.75 2.76 15.84
CA PRO A 194 -20.90 2.90 17.30
C PRO A 194 -22.32 2.61 17.78
N THR A 195 -23.32 2.59 16.89
CA THR A 195 -24.70 2.23 17.25
C THR A 195 -24.85 0.74 17.61
N LYS A 196 -23.89 -0.10 17.23
CA LYS A 196 -23.87 -1.55 17.50
C LYS A 196 -23.39 -1.91 18.90
N LYS A 197 -23.03 -0.94 19.77
CA LYS A 197 -22.56 -1.14 21.15
C LYS A 197 -21.44 -2.16 21.27
N VAL A 198 -20.32 -1.86 20.61
CA VAL A 198 -19.11 -2.67 20.68
C VAL A 198 -18.40 -2.39 22.00
N GLU A 199 -18.18 -3.40 22.82
CA GLU A 199 -17.46 -3.29 24.09
C GLU A 199 -15.97 -3.51 23.94
N GLN A 200 -15.59 -4.47 23.08
CA GLN A 200 -14.20 -4.84 22.82
C GLN A 200 -13.97 -5.12 21.34
N ILE A 201 -12.80 -4.73 20.89
CA ILE A 201 -12.25 -5.10 19.59
C ILE A 201 -11.06 -6.00 19.84
N GLY A 202 -11.18 -7.26 19.44
CA GLY A 202 -10.08 -8.21 19.46
C GLY A 202 -9.21 -8.06 18.22
N GLY A 203 -8.04 -8.70 18.23
CA GLY A 203 -7.22 -8.80 17.05
C GLY A 203 -6.12 -9.84 17.18
N SER A 204 -5.48 -10.11 16.04
CA SER A 204 -4.33 -10.99 15.96
C SER A 204 -3.41 -10.59 14.82
N PHE A 205 -2.14 -10.92 14.96
CA PHE A 205 -1.12 -10.77 13.92
C PHE A 205 -0.04 -11.82 14.09
N ILE A 206 0.74 -12.05 13.05
CA ILE A 206 1.97 -12.83 13.12
C ILE A 206 3.12 -11.87 13.37
N SER A 207 3.81 -12.09 14.51
CA SER A 207 4.93 -11.27 14.95
C SER A 207 6.10 -11.35 13.97
N SER A 208 6.74 -10.22 13.69
CA SER A 208 7.95 -10.16 12.88
C SER A 208 9.21 -10.58 13.65
N VAL A 209 9.12 -10.74 14.96
CA VAL A 209 10.27 -11.10 15.81
C VAL A 209 10.41 -12.61 15.99
N ASP A 210 9.31 -13.28 16.34
CA ASP A 210 9.32 -14.71 16.71
C ASP A 210 8.45 -15.58 15.80
N ASN A 211 7.88 -14.99 14.74
CA ASN A 211 6.95 -15.62 13.80
C ASN A 211 5.74 -16.30 14.48
N GLY A 212 5.44 -15.90 15.73
CA GLY A 212 4.36 -16.41 16.54
C GLY A 212 3.06 -15.64 16.35
N LEU A 213 1.92 -16.35 16.44
CA LEU A 213 0.60 -15.72 16.48
C LEU A 213 0.41 -14.97 17.81
N LYS A 214 0.26 -13.67 17.74
CA LYS A 214 -0.07 -12.79 18.87
C LYS A 214 -1.55 -12.43 18.81
N LYS A 215 -2.17 -12.26 19.98
CA LYS A 215 -3.56 -11.82 20.12
C LYS A 215 -3.63 -10.65 21.08
N TYR A 216 -4.53 -9.72 20.80
CA TYR A 216 -4.76 -8.54 21.64
C TYR A 216 -6.25 -8.24 21.74
N SER A 217 -6.61 -7.38 22.70
CA SER A 217 -7.98 -6.88 22.88
C SER A 217 -7.93 -5.42 23.30
N ILE A 218 -8.78 -4.60 22.69
CA ILE A 218 -8.88 -3.17 22.90
C ILE A 218 -10.26 -2.85 23.46
N ASP A 219 -10.32 -2.03 24.52
CA ASP A 219 -11.57 -1.48 25.04
C ASP A 219 -12.18 -0.49 24.03
N ALA A 220 -13.36 -0.82 23.53
CA ALA A 220 -14.09 -0.04 22.53
C ALA A 220 -15.27 0.76 23.12
N THR A 221 -15.48 0.72 24.45
CA THR A 221 -16.63 1.37 25.11
C THR A 221 -16.69 2.88 24.93
N LYS A 222 -15.58 3.51 24.58
CA LYS A 222 -15.47 4.96 24.38
C LYS A 222 -15.63 5.41 22.92
N LEU A 223 -15.84 4.47 21.98
CA LEU A 223 -16.00 4.79 20.58
C LEU A 223 -17.29 5.59 20.35
N LYS A 224 -17.17 6.71 19.65
CA LYS A 224 -18.28 7.56 19.23
C LYS A 224 -18.17 7.93 17.76
N ALA A 225 -19.35 8.21 17.16
CA ALA A 225 -19.42 8.65 15.78
C ALA A 225 -18.55 9.90 15.55
N GLY A 226 -17.75 9.88 14.49
CA GLY A 226 -16.88 10.98 14.12
C GLY A 226 -15.64 11.16 15.02
N GLU A 227 -15.44 10.28 16.01
CA GLU A 227 -14.26 10.29 16.86
C GLU A 227 -13.35 9.10 16.52
N TYR A 228 -12.05 9.23 16.87
CA TYR A 228 -11.13 8.11 16.77
C TYR A 228 -10.53 7.75 18.13
N ILE A 229 -10.14 6.49 18.28
CA ILE A 229 -9.32 6.01 19.39
C ILE A 229 -8.01 5.48 18.81
N TYR A 230 -6.90 5.99 19.33
CA TYR A 230 -5.56 5.48 19.03
C TYR A 230 -5.11 4.54 20.13
N CYS A 231 -4.61 3.37 19.75
CA CYS A 231 -4.09 2.35 20.65
C CYS A 231 -2.72 1.88 20.18
N GLU A 232 -1.76 1.96 21.08
CA GLU A 232 -0.46 1.33 20.95
C GLU A 232 -0.54 -0.07 21.61
N ILE A 233 -0.16 -1.08 20.86
CA ILE A 233 -0.19 -2.48 21.32
C ILE A 233 1.25 -2.96 21.48
N ASP A 234 1.56 -3.47 22.66
CA ASP A 234 2.87 -4.06 23.04
C ASP A 234 4.07 -3.17 22.66
N GLY A 235 3.94 -1.84 22.85
CA GLY A 235 4.98 -0.87 22.60
C GLY A 235 5.07 -0.34 21.15
N GLY A 236 4.12 -0.71 20.28
CA GLY A 236 4.00 -0.19 18.93
C GLY A 236 5.22 -0.42 18.05
N LEU A 237 5.57 0.56 17.22
CA LEU A 237 6.71 0.51 16.32
C LEU A 237 8.04 0.50 17.10
N GLN A 238 8.83 -0.55 16.91
CA GLN A 238 10.17 -0.69 17.52
C GLN A 238 11.26 -0.43 16.47
N THR A 239 12.31 0.28 16.88
CA THR A 239 13.52 0.46 16.07
C THR A 239 14.59 -0.50 16.59
N VAL A 240 15.15 -1.30 15.69
CA VAL A 240 16.20 -2.28 15.97
C VAL A 240 17.43 -1.96 15.16
N ASP A 241 18.56 -1.77 15.84
CA ASP A 241 19.85 -1.68 15.17
C ASP A 241 20.29 -3.08 14.74
N HIS A 242 20.58 -3.24 13.45
CA HIS A 242 20.95 -4.52 12.84
C HIS A 242 22.19 -4.36 11.98
N GLU A 243 23.18 -5.18 12.22
CA GLU A 243 24.32 -5.34 11.32
C GLU A 243 24.00 -6.45 10.33
N LEU A 244 23.64 -6.08 9.10
CA LEU A 244 23.31 -7.06 8.06
C LEU A 244 24.55 -7.89 7.70
N LYS A 245 24.42 -9.22 7.76
CA LYS A 245 25.52 -10.16 7.52
C LYS A 245 25.19 -11.16 6.42
N VAL A 246 26.22 -11.64 5.76
CA VAL A 246 26.10 -12.81 4.89
C VAL A 246 25.70 -14.01 5.74
N GLY A 247 24.62 -14.67 5.36
CA GLY A 247 24.00 -15.74 6.12
C GLY A 247 22.72 -15.36 6.84
N ASP A 248 22.41 -14.06 6.98
CA ASP A 248 21.14 -13.62 7.55
C ASP A 248 19.97 -14.13 6.71
N LEU A 249 18.91 -14.55 7.39
CA LEU A 249 17.67 -15.00 6.76
C LEU A 249 16.76 -13.83 6.49
N ILE A 250 16.09 -13.85 5.35
CA ILE A 250 15.01 -12.90 5.04
C ILE A 250 13.69 -13.64 4.88
N TYR A 251 12.64 -13.11 5.49
CA TYR A 251 11.30 -13.67 5.45
C TYR A 251 10.41 -12.91 4.45
N SER A 252 9.29 -13.53 4.07
CA SER A 252 8.38 -12.99 3.04
C SER A 252 7.77 -11.63 3.38
N ASN A 253 7.74 -11.24 4.64
CA ASN A 253 7.29 -9.93 5.12
C ASN A 253 8.43 -8.90 5.20
N GLY A 254 9.67 -9.27 4.84
CA GLY A 254 10.86 -8.44 4.96
C GLY A 254 11.56 -8.51 6.31
N ALA A 255 11.07 -9.29 7.28
CA ALA A 255 11.77 -9.51 8.54
C ALA A 255 13.13 -10.18 8.31
N LEU A 256 14.09 -9.86 9.18
CA LEU A 256 15.43 -10.46 9.18
C LEU A 256 15.61 -11.33 10.42
N ALA A 257 16.34 -12.40 10.27
CA ALA A 257 16.91 -13.10 11.41
C ALA A 257 18.43 -13.17 11.24
N SER A 258 19.15 -12.80 12.29
CA SER A 258 20.60 -12.83 12.26
C SER A 258 21.11 -14.26 12.12
N VAL A 259 22.15 -14.44 11.31
CA VAL A 259 22.85 -15.71 11.23
C VAL A 259 23.40 -16.18 12.58
N ASP A 260 23.68 -15.23 13.47
CA ASP A 260 24.20 -15.50 14.82
C ASP A 260 23.12 -16.04 15.77
N ASP A 261 21.84 -15.84 15.47
CA ASP A 261 20.72 -16.25 16.33
C ASP A 261 20.31 -17.72 16.14
N ASN A 262 20.89 -18.43 15.16
CA ASN A 262 20.51 -19.79 14.78
C ASN A 262 18.98 -19.93 14.55
N ALA A 263 18.36 -18.91 13.97
CA ALA A 263 16.92 -18.91 13.71
C ALA A 263 16.55 -20.08 12.79
N PRO A 264 15.43 -20.78 13.06
CA PRO A 264 15.00 -21.88 12.20
C PRO A 264 14.55 -21.34 10.83
N VAL A 265 14.96 -22.03 9.76
CA VAL A 265 14.42 -21.79 8.42
C VAL A 265 12.96 -22.29 8.41
N SER A 266 12.01 -21.36 8.41
CA SER A 266 10.56 -21.65 8.33
C SER A 266 10.09 -21.58 6.87
N ASP A 267 8.85 -22.06 6.62
CA ASP A 267 8.28 -22.11 5.26
C ASP A 267 8.12 -20.72 4.62
N ASP A 268 8.11 -19.67 5.41
CA ASP A 268 8.04 -18.27 4.98
C ASP A 268 9.42 -17.60 4.82
N CYS A 269 10.51 -18.29 5.15
CA CYS A 269 11.85 -17.84 4.79
C CYS A 269 11.99 -17.88 3.27
N VAL A 270 12.25 -16.71 2.68
CA VAL A 270 12.36 -16.58 1.21
C VAL A 270 13.79 -16.63 0.72
N GLY A 271 14.77 -16.39 1.59
CA GLY A 271 16.16 -16.41 1.15
C GLY A 271 17.19 -16.14 2.23
N VAL A 272 18.44 -16.21 1.80
CA VAL A 272 19.62 -15.98 2.61
C VAL A 272 20.44 -14.86 1.99
N VAL A 273 20.85 -13.87 2.79
CA VAL A 273 21.74 -12.80 2.35
C VAL A 273 23.09 -13.38 1.96
N TYR A 274 23.55 -13.14 0.73
CA TYR A 274 24.87 -13.58 0.29
C TYR A 274 25.81 -12.45 -0.08
N PHE A 275 25.31 -11.22 -0.16
CA PHE A 275 26.10 -10.01 -0.35
C PHE A 275 25.43 -8.84 0.34
N VAL A 276 26.19 -8.02 1.06
CA VAL A 276 25.71 -6.82 1.76
C VAL A 276 26.01 -5.60 0.93
N GLY A 277 25.03 -4.72 0.78
CA GLY A 277 25.10 -3.53 -0.07
C GLY A 277 24.89 -3.84 -1.55
N ASN A 278 25.09 -2.83 -2.39
CA ASN A 278 25.04 -2.99 -3.84
C ASN A 278 26.42 -3.39 -4.38
N PRO A 279 26.56 -4.53 -5.07
CA PRO A 279 27.84 -4.90 -5.66
C PRO A 279 28.18 -3.99 -6.83
N MET A 280 29.13 -3.10 -6.61
CA MET A 280 29.66 -2.17 -7.60
C MET A 280 31.04 -2.67 -8.09
N PRO A 281 31.13 -3.31 -9.27
CA PRO A 281 32.40 -3.77 -9.82
C PRO A 281 33.46 -2.66 -9.90
N SER A 282 33.06 -1.42 -10.15
CA SER A 282 34.00 -0.27 -10.19
C SER A 282 34.68 -0.01 -8.85
N VAL A 283 34.00 -0.31 -7.73
CA VAL A 283 34.54 -0.17 -6.35
C VAL A 283 35.22 -1.44 -5.88
N LEU A 284 34.63 -2.60 -6.14
CA LEU A 284 35.14 -3.89 -5.70
C LEU A 284 36.48 -4.26 -6.39
N TYR A 285 36.68 -3.81 -7.63
CA TYR A 285 37.83 -4.11 -8.46
C TYR A 285 38.43 -2.82 -9.03
N PRO A 286 38.97 -1.94 -8.17
CA PRO A 286 39.55 -0.68 -8.63
C PRO A 286 40.81 -0.99 -9.52
N PHE A 287 41.13 -0.03 -10.36
CA PHE A 287 42.36 -0.13 -11.17
C PHE A 287 43.56 -0.27 -10.28
N THR A 288 44.41 -1.29 -10.59
CA THR A 288 45.73 -1.47 -10.03
C THR A 288 46.71 -1.69 -11.19
N GLU A 289 48.00 -1.44 -11.00
CA GLU A 289 49.00 -1.68 -12.03
C GLU A 289 49.09 -3.15 -12.51
N ASP A 290 48.65 -4.07 -11.66
CA ASP A 290 48.59 -5.51 -11.97
C ASP A 290 47.27 -5.93 -12.61
N ASN A 291 46.29 -5.02 -12.73
CA ASN A 291 44.97 -5.31 -13.27
C ASN A 291 44.75 -4.57 -14.57
N GLU A 292 44.89 -5.25 -15.71
CA GLU A 292 44.69 -4.69 -17.05
C GLU A 292 43.26 -4.25 -17.33
N PHE A 293 42.29 -4.55 -16.45
CA PHE A 293 40.89 -4.25 -16.63
C PHE A 293 40.41 -3.20 -15.63
N THR A 294 40.02 -2.05 -16.14
CA THR A 294 39.35 -1.00 -15.38
C THR A 294 37.85 -1.20 -15.46
N TYR A 295 37.20 -1.30 -14.31
CA TYR A 295 35.75 -1.17 -14.23
C TYR A 295 35.41 0.30 -14.02
N SER A 296 34.54 0.84 -14.87
CA SER A 296 33.97 2.17 -14.67
C SER A 296 32.57 2.02 -14.03
N GLU A 297 32.01 3.12 -13.53
CA GLU A 297 30.63 3.17 -13.02
C GLU A 297 29.57 2.66 -14.02
N ARG A 298 29.90 2.66 -15.32
CA ARG A 298 29.01 2.08 -16.35
C ARG A 298 28.85 0.58 -16.20
N GLN A 299 29.76 -0.09 -15.52
CA GLN A 299 29.74 -1.53 -15.28
C GLN A 299 29.08 -1.89 -13.96
N ASP A 300 28.66 -0.91 -13.15
CA ASP A 300 27.84 -1.10 -11.98
C ASP A 300 26.39 -1.35 -12.40
N ALA A 301 26.19 -2.48 -13.08
CA ALA A 301 24.95 -2.79 -13.76
C ALA A 301 23.74 -2.85 -12.80
N LEU A 302 23.95 -3.42 -11.60
CA LEU A 302 22.87 -3.52 -10.62
C LEU A 302 22.46 -2.14 -10.09
N LEU A 303 23.43 -1.26 -9.79
CA LEU A 303 23.14 0.10 -9.35
C LEU A 303 22.41 0.89 -10.42
N ARG A 304 22.81 0.75 -11.68
CA ARG A 304 22.19 1.43 -12.81
C ARG A 304 20.77 0.96 -13.09
N ASP A 305 20.57 -0.35 -13.15
CA ASP A 305 19.29 -0.95 -13.58
C ASP A 305 18.32 -1.15 -12.41
N HIS A 306 18.84 -1.29 -11.19
CA HIS A 306 18.10 -1.51 -9.95
C HIS A 306 18.62 -0.60 -8.82
N PRO A 307 18.50 0.74 -8.94
CA PRO A 307 19.04 1.68 -7.96
C PRO A 307 18.41 1.52 -6.57
N GLY A 308 17.22 0.91 -6.48
CA GLY A 308 16.58 0.57 -5.21
C GLY A 308 17.13 -0.70 -4.52
N CYS A 309 18.05 -1.45 -5.15
CA CYS A 309 18.73 -2.56 -4.51
C CYS A 309 19.89 -2.03 -3.66
N THR A 310 19.59 -1.58 -2.45
CA THR A 310 20.55 -0.89 -1.58
C THR A 310 21.07 -1.77 -0.45
N HIS A 311 20.27 -2.70 0.07
CA HIS A 311 20.61 -3.47 1.26
C HIS A 311 21.50 -4.68 0.99
N GLY A 312 21.28 -5.40 -0.12
CA GLY A 312 22.06 -6.58 -0.41
C GLY A 312 21.43 -7.49 -1.45
N LEU A 313 22.09 -8.61 -1.70
CA LEU A 313 21.61 -9.65 -2.58
C LEU A 313 21.23 -10.89 -1.77
N VAL A 314 20.10 -11.49 -2.15
CA VAL A 314 19.51 -12.63 -1.48
C VAL A 314 19.48 -13.84 -2.41
N LEU A 315 19.97 -14.97 -1.93
CA LEU A 315 19.80 -16.26 -2.58
C LEU A 315 18.43 -16.82 -2.18
N GLY A 316 17.52 -16.97 -3.15
CA GLY A 316 16.19 -17.54 -2.91
C GLY A 316 16.27 -19.02 -2.52
N LEU A 317 15.50 -19.43 -1.50
CA LEU A 317 15.44 -20.81 -1.01
C LEU A 317 14.44 -21.69 -1.77
N LYS A 318 13.53 -21.08 -2.55
CA LYS A 318 12.57 -21.84 -3.38
C LYS A 318 13.15 -22.04 -4.76
N GLU A 319 13.34 -23.31 -5.15
CA GLU A 319 13.67 -23.65 -6.52
C GLU A 319 12.44 -23.50 -7.41
N ASN A 320 12.58 -22.78 -8.50
CA ASN A 320 11.63 -22.84 -9.60
C ASN A 320 11.98 -24.04 -10.49
N THR A 321 11.39 -25.19 -10.20
CA THR A 321 11.72 -26.46 -10.86
C THR A 321 11.19 -26.62 -12.26
N ASN A 322 10.34 -25.71 -12.76
CA ASN A 322 9.74 -25.77 -14.09
C ASN A 322 9.71 -24.42 -14.80
N ILE A 323 10.84 -23.73 -14.85
CA ILE A 323 10.95 -22.54 -15.71
C ILE A 323 11.08 -23.02 -17.15
N VAL A 324 10.02 -22.86 -17.93
CA VAL A 324 10.11 -22.97 -19.38
C VAL A 324 10.70 -21.64 -19.87
N PHE A 325 11.97 -21.63 -20.18
CA PHE A 325 12.53 -20.51 -20.93
C PHE A 325 11.86 -20.49 -22.29
N GLY A 326 11.36 -19.32 -22.74
CA GLY A 326 10.74 -19.14 -24.04
C GLY A 326 11.55 -19.73 -25.20
N GLU A 327 11.00 -19.70 -26.40
CA GLU A 327 11.67 -20.23 -27.59
C GLU A 327 13.08 -19.65 -27.71
N LYS A 328 14.05 -20.52 -27.97
CA LYS A 328 15.47 -20.18 -28.02
C LYS A 328 15.77 -18.96 -28.93
N ASP A 329 15.02 -18.82 -30.01
CA ASP A 329 15.21 -17.73 -30.95
C ASP A 329 14.61 -16.42 -30.44
N GLU A 330 13.54 -16.45 -29.65
CA GLU A 330 12.98 -15.27 -28.99
C GLU A 330 13.92 -14.70 -27.93
N ILE A 331 14.53 -15.57 -27.11
CA ILE A 331 15.56 -15.17 -26.14
C ILE A 331 16.75 -14.53 -26.84
N ARG A 332 17.21 -15.09 -27.94
CA ARG A 332 18.32 -14.55 -28.74
C ARG A 332 18.00 -13.18 -29.33
N VAL A 333 16.80 -13.02 -29.88
CA VAL A 333 16.37 -11.74 -30.47
C VAL A 333 16.34 -10.68 -29.38
N TRP A 334 15.65 -10.95 -28.25
CA TRP A 334 15.58 -10.01 -27.13
C TRP A 334 16.97 -9.64 -26.61
N TYR A 335 17.85 -10.61 -26.40
CA TYR A 335 19.18 -10.38 -25.89
C TYR A 335 20.03 -9.49 -26.81
N ARG A 336 19.88 -9.65 -28.11
CA ARG A 336 20.64 -8.86 -29.11
C ARG A 336 20.05 -7.48 -29.30
N THR A 337 18.74 -7.33 -29.34
CA THR A 337 18.09 -6.08 -29.69
C THR A 337 17.86 -5.19 -28.47
N GLU A 338 17.17 -5.69 -27.46
CA GLU A 338 16.77 -4.87 -26.31
C GLU A 338 17.85 -4.84 -25.21
N PHE A 339 18.39 -5.99 -24.84
CA PHE A 339 19.34 -6.07 -23.74
C PHE A 339 20.72 -5.57 -24.15
N ALA A 340 21.21 -5.96 -25.33
CA ALA A 340 22.54 -5.56 -25.80
C ALA A 340 22.61 -4.06 -26.14
N GLU A 341 21.53 -3.45 -26.64
CA GLU A 341 21.48 -2.00 -26.86
C GLU A 341 21.62 -1.21 -25.56
N ARG A 342 20.85 -1.60 -24.52
CA ARG A 342 20.97 -0.98 -23.19
C ARG A 342 22.32 -1.18 -22.54
N ASN A 343 22.99 -2.28 -22.87
CA ASN A 343 24.27 -2.69 -22.32
C ASN A 343 25.37 -2.70 -23.38
N SER A 344 25.37 -1.75 -24.29
CA SER A 344 26.31 -1.68 -25.44
C SER A 344 27.79 -1.63 -25.07
N TYR A 345 28.09 -1.28 -23.82
CA TYR A 345 29.45 -1.33 -23.25
C TYR A 345 29.85 -2.72 -22.75
N ILE A 346 28.95 -3.70 -22.73
CA ILE A 346 29.24 -5.08 -22.35
C ILE A 346 29.67 -5.82 -23.62
N ASP A 347 30.92 -6.30 -23.63
CA ASP A 347 31.38 -7.17 -24.69
C ASP A 347 30.72 -8.55 -24.56
N LEU A 348 29.81 -8.85 -25.47
CA LEU A 348 29.06 -10.10 -25.49
C LEU A 348 29.76 -11.23 -26.27
N SER A 349 30.83 -10.89 -26.97
CA SER A 349 31.54 -11.86 -27.80
C SER A 349 32.10 -13.07 -27.01
N PRO A 350 32.53 -12.92 -25.74
CA PRO A 350 32.96 -14.06 -24.92
C PRO A 350 31.83 -15.05 -24.57
N MET A 351 30.58 -14.67 -24.78
CA MET A 351 29.40 -15.50 -24.43
C MET A 351 29.02 -16.47 -25.56
N GLY A 352 29.75 -16.52 -26.66
CA GLY A 352 29.41 -17.38 -27.81
C GLY A 352 28.13 -17.04 -28.53
N TRP A 353 27.59 -15.83 -28.34
CA TRP A 353 26.36 -15.34 -28.95
C TRP A 353 26.58 -14.65 -30.28
N ASP A 354 27.57 -15.10 -31.04
CA ASP A 354 27.89 -14.60 -32.38
C ASP A 354 26.88 -15.00 -33.47
N GLY A 355 25.82 -15.75 -33.09
CA GLY A 355 24.83 -16.27 -34.02
C GLY A 355 25.11 -17.70 -34.46
N SER A 356 26.25 -18.24 -34.22
CA SER A 356 26.50 -19.68 -34.40
C SER A 356 25.95 -20.42 -33.17
N ALA A 357 25.31 -21.54 -33.41
CA ALA A 357 24.85 -22.45 -32.34
C ALA A 357 26.00 -23.18 -31.64
N SER A 358 27.17 -22.60 -31.63
CA SER A 358 28.29 -23.25 -31.00
C SER A 358 28.06 -23.23 -29.50
N THR A 359 28.13 -24.36 -28.95
CA THR A 359 28.47 -24.68 -27.59
C THR A 359 29.70 -23.87 -27.18
N GLY A 360 29.48 -22.57 -26.96
CA GLY A 360 30.51 -21.68 -26.48
C GLY A 360 30.97 -22.20 -25.14
N THR A 361 32.14 -22.82 -25.12
CA THR A 361 32.87 -23.03 -23.90
C THR A 361 33.10 -21.64 -23.36
N LEU A 362 32.48 -21.32 -22.26
CA LEU A 362 32.75 -20.13 -21.48
C LEU A 362 34.23 -20.29 -21.05
N ASN A 363 35.12 -19.72 -21.81
CA ASN A 363 36.51 -19.69 -21.43
C ASN A 363 36.63 -18.77 -20.23
N GLY A 364 36.88 -19.38 -19.06
CA GLY A 364 36.96 -18.72 -17.77
C GLY A 364 38.00 -17.63 -17.72
N THR A 365 37.66 -16.48 -18.23
CA THR A 365 38.36 -15.23 -18.03
C THR A 365 37.63 -14.38 -17.04
N SER A 366 38.31 -13.49 -16.36
CA SER A 366 37.70 -12.52 -15.38
C SER A 366 36.54 -11.68 -15.90
N ARG A 367 36.25 -11.78 -17.18
CA ARG A 367 35.04 -11.21 -17.83
C ARG A 367 33.76 -11.96 -17.47
N ASP A 368 33.83 -13.17 -16.94
CA ASP A 368 32.72 -14.07 -16.65
C ASP A 368 31.86 -13.61 -15.46
N GLN A 369 32.35 -12.70 -14.64
CA GLN A 369 31.59 -12.17 -13.49
C GLN A 369 30.31 -11.43 -13.89
N ARG A 370 30.20 -10.96 -15.13
CA ARG A 370 29.00 -10.32 -15.67
C ARG A 370 27.93 -11.30 -16.15
N LEU A 371 28.29 -12.56 -16.35
CA LEU A 371 27.40 -13.57 -16.86
C LEU A 371 26.26 -13.88 -15.91
N GLY A 372 26.52 -13.90 -14.61
CA GLY A 372 25.50 -14.11 -13.60
C GLY A 372 24.39 -13.05 -13.66
N TYR A 373 24.77 -11.77 -13.78
CA TYR A 373 23.79 -10.69 -13.93
C TYR A 373 22.97 -10.84 -15.22
N ASN A 374 23.67 -11.05 -16.35
CA ASN A 374 23.01 -11.20 -17.64
C ASN A 374 22.06 -12.39 -17.67
N HIS A 375 22.44 -13.53 -17.09
CA HIS A 375 21.56 -14.70 -16.97
C HIS A 375 20.36 -14.41 -16.09
N THR A 376 20.54 -13.67 -14.98
CA THR A 376 19.42 -13.26 -14.12
C THR A 376 18.43 -12.39 -14.87
N GLU A 377 18.87 -11.46 -15.69
CA GLU A 377 18.00 -10.61 -16.49
C GLU A 377 17.23 -11.41 -17.56
N VAL A 378 17.89 -12.40 -18.17
CA VAL A 378 17.21 -13.35 -19.07
C VAL A 378 16.14 -14.14 -18.32
N ILE A 379 16.46 -14.67 -17.14
CA ILE A 379 15.50 -15.41 -16.31
C ILE A 379 14.30 -14.53 -15.96
N LYS A 380 14.50 -13.29 -15.48
CA LYS A 380 13.40 -12.36 -15.15
C LYS A 380 12.48 -12.07 -16.34
N LYS A 381 13.04 -12.02 -17.55
CA LYS A 381 12.25 -11.74 -18.76
C LYS A 381 11.36 -12.92 -19.18
N TYR A 382 11.83 -14.16 -18.99
CA TYR A 382 11.21 -15.35 -19.57
C TYR A 382 10.73 -16.40 -18.54
N ALA A 383 10.90 -16.15 -17.23
CA ALA A 383 10.33 -16.94 -16.14
C ALA A 383 9.01 -16.37 -15.63
#